data_e690b892ad51570ff688b6c347ebc839
#
_entry.id   e690b892ad51570ff688b6c347ebc839
#
_cell.length_a   1.000
_cell.length_b   1.000
_cell.length_c   1.000
_cell.angle_alpha   90.00
_cell.angle_beta   90.00
_cell.angle_gamma   90.00
#
_symmetry.space_group_name_H-M   'P 1'
#
loop_
_entity.id
_entity.type
_entity.pdbx_description
1 polymer ?
#
loop_
_entity_poly.entity_id
_entity_poly.type
_entity_poly.pdbx_seq_one_letter_code
_entity_poly.pdbx_strand_id
1 'polypeptide(L)'
;MLTDEALRYCRNWYAYTQLGGEMSYSDLCSALSLYLLLPLDHTEIAFLEQHMIEEKYVDAVLDLLRNTAFHNQAITDKSFYYKDKGYVGVDHTDSTGELMKAIRAEDKAIRTAEFVNFLETVKESHYRRLLKYYEKIGEDRYTYIGSYDFRITAVAKVLEIDKAAIADSKFIAADLL
;
A
#
# COMPACT_ATOMS: atom_id res chain seq x y z
N MET A 1 -11.67 14.58 -11.43
CA MET A 1 -10.47 15.28 -10.87
C MET A 1 -9.50 14.32 -10.22
N LEU A 2 -9.83 13.62 -9.12
CA LEU A 2 -8.89 12.68 -8.46
C LEU A 2 -8.53 11.50 -9.39
N THR A 3 -9.49 10.95 -10.13
CA THR A 3 -9.29 9.87 -11.09
C THR A 3 -8.35 10.29 -12.23
N ASP A 4 -8.50 11.50 -12.77
CA ASP A 4 -7.65 12.00 -13.85
C ASP A 4 -6.21 12.20 -13.39
N GLU A 5 -6.01 12.66 -12.14
CA GLU A 5 -4.68 12.78 -11.55
C GLU A 5 -4.03 11.42 -11.29
N ALA A 6 -4.80 10.43 -10.83
CA ALA A 6 -4.33 9.06 -10.65
C ALA A 6 -3.93 8.43 -11.99
N LEU A 7 -4.74 8.60 -13.04
CA LEU A 7 -4.40 8.15 -14.40
C LEU A 7 -3.14 8.83 -14.92
N ARG A 8 -3.01 10.14 -14.71
CA ARG A 8 -1.80 10.87 -15.10
C ARG A 8 -0.56 10.36 -14.35
N TYR A 9 -0.70 10.06 -13.06
CA TYR A 9 0.37 9.48 -12.26
C TYR A 9 0.81 8.12 -12.82
N CYS A 10 -0.13 7.20 -13.08
CA CYS A 10 0.18 5.89 -13.66
C CYS A 10 0.81 6.00 -15.05
N ARG A 11 0.30 6.88 -15.92
CA ARG A 11 0.87 7.12 -17.27
C ARG A 11 2.28 7.70 -17.24
N ASN A 12 2.55 8.59 -16.31
CA ASN A 12 3.91 9.14 -16.14
C ASN A 12 4.90 8.05 -15.71
N TRP A 13 4.49 7.16 -14.81
CA TRP A 13 5.31 6.01 -14.42
C TRP A 13 5.50 5.03 -15.57
N TYR A 14 4.45 4.74 -16.33
CA TYR A 14 4.57 3.93 -17.54
C TYR A 14 5.59 4.52 -18.51
N ALA A 15 5.49 5.81 -18.83
CA ALA A 15 6.44 6.47 -19.70
C ALA A 15 7.87 6.44 -19.15
N TYR A 16 8.04 6.62 -17.84
CA TYR A 16 9.33 6.58 -17.18
C TYR A 16 9.97 5.18 -17.25
N THR A 17 9.22 4.11 -17.03
CA THR A 17 9.73 2.74 -17.15
C THR A 17 10.09 2.37 -18.57
N GLN A 18 9.36 2.88 -19.60
CA GLN A 18 9.71 2.70 -21.01
C GLN A 18 11.06 3.35 -21.38
N LEU A 19 11.50 4.34 -20.59
CA LEU A 19 12.81 4.98 -20.76
C LEU A 19 13.92 4.31 -19.91
N GLY A 20 13.63 3.16 -19.33
CA GLY A 20 14.57 2.43 -18.48
C GLY A 20 14.65 2.95 -17.04
N GLY A 21 13.68 3.74 -16.60
CA GLY A 21 13.57 4.17 -15.20
C GLY A 21 13.03 3.06 -14.32
N GLU A 22 13.48 3.04 -13.07
CA GLU A 22 13.05 2.08 -12.04
C GLU A 22 11.98 2.72 -11.13
N MET A 23 10.93 1.97 -10.84
CA MET A 23 9.95 2.38 -9.84
C MET A 23 10.42 1.92 -8.45
N SER A 24 10.33 2.80 -7.48
CA SER A 24 10.55 2.39 -6.09
C SER A 24 9.40 1.52 -5.59
N TYR A 25 9.67 0.76 -4.52
CA TYR A 25 8.61 0.02 -3.79
C TYR A 25 7.41 0.92 -3.44
N SER A 26 7.67 2.14 -2.99
CA SER A 26 6.62 3.11 -2.62
C SER A 26 5.76 3.50 -3.81
N ASP A 27 6.36 3.67 -4.98
CA ASP A 27 5.64 4.04 -6.21
C ASP A 27 4.76 2.90 -6.71
N LEU A 28 5.27 1.67 -6.66
CA LEU A 28 4.50 0.47 -6.99
C LEU A 28 3.28 0.32 -6.07
N CYS A 29 3.49 0.40 -4.76
CA CYS A 29 2.39 0.35 -3.80
C CYS A 29 1.37 1.48 -4.02
N SER A 30 1.83 2.68 -4.33
CA SER A 30 0.96 3.83 -4.58
C SER A 30 0.12 3.64 -5.83
N ALA A 31 0.72 3.19 -6.94
CA ALA A 31 0.01 2.95 -8.18
C ALA A 31 -1.06 1.85 -8.05
N LEU A 32 -0.72 0.71 -7.41
CA LEU A 32 -1.66 -0.37 -7.14
C LEU A 32 -2.79 0.07 -6.20
N SER A 33 -2.45 0.87 -5.18
CA SER A 33 -3.45 1.38 -4.25
C SER A 33 -4.44 2.31 -4.93
N LEU A 34 -3.98 3.22 -5.78
CA LEU A 34 -4.86 4.09 -6.57
C LEU A 34 -5.77 3.29 -7.50
N TYR A 35 -5.23 2.24 -8.14
CA TYR A 35 -6.04 1.35 -8.97
C TYR A 35 -7.16 0.65 -8.17
N LEU A 36 -6.84 0.12 -6.99
CA LEU A 36 -7.81 -0.59 -6.16
C LEU A 36 -8.85 0.33 -5.52
N LEU A 37 -8.52 1.59 -5.30
CA LEU A 37 -9.41 2.58 -4.68
C LEU A 37 -10.28 3.32 -5.68
N LEU A 38 -9.80 3.52 -6.91
CA LEU A 38 -10.46 4.33 -7.93
C LEU A 38 -10.91 3.46 -9.12
N PRO A 39 -11.92 3.87 -9.89
CA PRO A 39 -12.40 3.14 -11.06
C PRO A 39 -11.47 3.32 -12.27
N LEU A 40 -10.25 2.81 -12.16
CA LEU A 40 -9.26 2.84 -13.23
C LEU A 40 -9.36 1.59 -14.11
N ASP A 41 -9.00 1.71 -15.39
CA ASP A 41 -8.96 0.58 -16.31
C ASP A 41 -7.72 -0.28 -16.05
N HIS A 42 -7.89 -1.60 -16.04
CA HIS A 42 -6.80 -2.56 -15.84
C HIS A 42 -5.66 -2.35 -16.85
N THR A 43 -5.98 -1.99 -18.09
CA THR A 43 -4.97 -1.76 -19.14
C THR A 43 -4.01 -0.64 -18.80
N GLU A 44 -4.44 0.35 -18.01
CA GLU A 44 -3.63 1.49 -17.62
C GLU A 44 -2.50 1.12 -16.62
N ILE A 45 -2.60 -0.05 -15.97
CA ILE A 45 -1.63 -0.48 -14.97
C ILE A 45 -1.01 -1.86 -15.24
N ALA A 46 -1.40 -2.53 -16.34
CA ALA A 46 -0.91 -3.88 -16.65
C ALA A 46 0.63 -3.97 -16.69
N PHE A 47 1.32 -2.87 -17.04
CA PHE A 47 2.78 -2.81 -17.03
C PHE A 47 3.38 -2.97 -15.63
N LEU A 48 2.64 -2.64 -14.56
CA LEU A 48 3.12 -2.74 -13.20
C LEU A 48 3.39 -4.18 -12.80
N GLU A 49 2.57 -5.13 -13.25
CA GLU A 49 2.77 -6.54 -12.93
C GLU A 49 4.10 -7.04 -13.47
N GLN A 50 4.41 -6.72 -14.74
CA GLN A 50 5.67 -7.09 -15.36
C GLN A 50 6.86 -6.46 -14.65
N HIS A 51 6.78 -5.19 -14.32
CA HIS A 51 7.84 -4.47 -13.63
C HIS A 51 8.12 -5.07 -12.24
N MET A 52 7.09 -5.41 -11.48
CA MET A 52 7.23 -6.06 -10.17
C MET A 52 7.92 -7.42 -10.26
N ILE A 53 7.66 -8.18 -11.33
CA ILE A 53 8.34 -9.46 -11.58
C ILE A 53 9.82 -9.24 -11.84
N GLU A 54 10.17 -8.24 -12.60
CA GLU A 54 11.56 -7.91 -12.95
C GLU A 54 12.36 -7.42 -11.74
N GLU A 55 11.79 -6.53 -10.93
CA GLU A 55 12.41 -5.97 -9.72
C GLU A 55 12.49 -6.95 -8.55
N LYS A 56 11.72 -8.03 -8.59
CA LYS A 56 11.74 -9.11 -7.61
C LYS A 56 11.48 -8.66 -6.16
N TYR A 57 10.60 -7.70 -5.99
CA TYR A 57 10.18 -7.29 -4.65
C TYR A 57 9.47 -8.45 -3.92
N VAL A 58 9.88 -8.68 -2.68
CA VAL A 58 9.24 -9.64 -1.77
C VAL A 58 8.69 -8.87 -0.57
N ASP A 59 7.41 -8.59 -0.60
CA ASP A 59 6.74 -7.86 0.46
C ASP A 59 5.26 -8.27 0.55
N ALA A 60 4.78 -8.51 1.77
CA ALA A 60 3.41 -9.01 1.98
C ALA A 60 2.34 -8.01 1.57
N VAL A 61 2.57 -6.72 1.75
CA VAL A 61 1.62 -5.67 1.37
C VAL A 61 1.57 -5.54 -0.14
N LEU A 62 2.74 -5.51 -0.79
CA LEU A 62 2.82 -5.44 -2.24
C LEU A 62 2.17 -6.68 -2.88
N ASP A 63 2.43 -7.87 -2.35
CA ASP A 63 1.82 -9.12 -2.83
C ASP A 63 0.30 -9.13 -2.63
N LEU A 64 -0.20 -8.61 -1.52
CA LEU A 64 -1.64 -8.45 -1.28
C LEU A 64 -2.27 -7.55 -2.34
N LEU A 65 -1.72 -6.37 -2.55
CA LEU A 65 -2.24 -5.41 -3.51
C LEU A 65 -2.17 -5.96 -4.94
N ARG A 66 -1.05 -6.56 -5.32
CA ARG A 66 -0.85 -7.18 -6.63
C ARG A 66 -1.82 -8.32 -6.90
N ASN A 67 -1.91 -9.28 -5.96
CA ASN A 67 -2.77 -10.43 -6.13
C ASN A 67 -4.24 -10.03 -6.24
N THR A 68 -4.66 -9.01 -5.51
CA THR A 68 -6.02 -8.47 -5.64
C THR A 68 -6.22 -7.73 -6.96
N ALA A 69 -5.26 -6.91 -7.36
CA ALA A 69 -5.36 -6.10 -8.57
C ALA A 69 -5.37 -6.94 -9.86
N PHE A 70 -4.53 -7.98 -9.94
CA PHE A 70 -4.31 -8.73 -11.18
C PHE A 70 -4.90 -10.14 -11.18
N HIS A 71 -5.02 -10.78 -10.04
CA HIS A 71 -5.39 -12.19 -9.97
C HIS A 71 -6.68 -12.45 -9.20
N ASN A 72 -7.23 -11.43 -8.56
CA ASN A 72 -8.40 -11.56 -7.68
C ASN A 72 -8.26 -12.74 -6.68
N GLN A 73 -7.09 -12.90 -6.12
CA GLN A 73 -6.76 -13.98 -5.21
C GLN A 73 -6.50 -13.48 -3.80
N ALA A 74 -7.08 -14.17 -2.82
CA ALA A 74 -6.71 -13.97 -1.43
C ALA A 74 -5.24 -14.33 -1.18
N ILE A 75 -4.58 -13.65 -0.27
CA ILE A 75 -3.24 -14.01 0.15
C ILE A 75 -3.27 -15.35 0.86
N THR A 76 -2.40 -16.24 0.40
CA THR A 76 -2.01 -17.45 1.11
C THR A 76 -0.50 -17.39 1.35
N ASP A 77 0.04 -18.22 2.26
CA ASP A 77 1.50 -18.34 2.44
C ASP A 77 2.24 -18.72 1.13
N LYS A 78 1.52 -19.27 0.13
CA LYS A 78 2.03 -19.61 -1.19
C LYS A 78 2.03 -18.44 -2.17
N SER A 79 1.33 -17.36 -1.86
CA SER A 79 1.25 -16.17 -2.73
C SER A 79 2.45 -15.21 -2.61
N PHE A 80 3.38 -15.49 -1.71
CA PHE A 80 4.66 -14.80 -1.67
C PHE A 80 5.55 -15.28 -2.82
N TYR A 81 5.40 -14.62 -3.95
CA TYR A 81 5.93 -15.06 -5.25
C TYR A 81 7.44 -15.37 -5.25
N TYR A 82 8.22 -14.72 -4.39
CA TYR A 82 9.67 -14.87 -4.36
C TYR A 82 10.23 -15.56 -3.10
N LYS A 83 9.39 -15.91 -2.14
CA LYS A 83 9.82 -16.54 -0.89
C LYS A 83 10.63 -17.82 -1.13
N ASP A 84 10.16 -18.65 -2.05
CA ASP A 84 10.79 -19.94 -2.38
C ASP A 84 12.05 -19.80 -3.25
N LYS A 85 12.32 -18.60 -3.77
CA LYS A 85 13.48 -18.32 -4.62
C LYS A 85 14.65 -17.68 -3.87
N GLY A 86 14.54 -17.58 -2.54
CA GLY A 86 15.62 -17.05 -1.69
C GLY A 86 15.87 -15.54 -1.85
N TYR A 87 14.93 -14.81 -2.46
CA TYR A 87 15.02 -13.35 -2.50
C TYR A 87 14.73 -12.77 -1.14
N VAL A 88 15.61 -11.90 -0.69
CA VAL A 88 15.42 -11.13 0.56
C VAL A 88 14.45 -10.00 0.23
N GLY A 89 13.29 -10.01 0.89
CA GLY A 89 12.33 -8.92 0.78
C GLY A 89 12.89 -7.62 1.34
N VAL A 90 12.46 -6.50 0.79
CA VAL A 90 12.68 -5.21 1.43
C VAL A 90 11.81 -5.19 2.69
N ASP A 91 12.45 -5.15 3.85
CA ASP A 91 11.77 -5.12 5.13
C ASP A 91 11.14 -3.73 5.33
N HIS A 92 9.89 -3.61 4.90
CA HIS A 92 9.09 -2.41 5.13
C HIS A 92 8.29 -2.57 6.42
N THR A 93 8.33 -1.55 7.25
CA THR A 93 7.64 -1.53 8.55
C THR A 93 6.14 -1.82 8.47
N ASP A 94 5.53 -1.60 7.29
CA ASP A 94 4.10 -1.86 7.07
C ASP A 94 3.78 -3.33 6.78
N SER A 95 4.76 -4.12 6.33
CA SER A 95 4.58 -5.53 5.98
C SER A 95 4.97 -6.49 7.10
N THR A 96 5.48 -5.98 8.21
CA THR A 96 5.91 -6.79 9.36
C THR A 96 5.04 -6.59 10.59
N GLY A 97 5.08 -7.55 11.49
CA GLY A 97 4.47 -7.42 12.81
C GLY A 97 2.95 -7.32 12.79
N GLU A 98 2.41 -6.21 13.25
CA GLU A 98 0.97 -6.05 13.52
C GLU A 98 0.11 -6.10 12.24
N LEU A 99 0.56 -5.50 11.13
CA LEU A 99 -0.18 -5.56 9.88
C LEU A 99 -0.27 -7.00 9.33
N MET A 100 0.78 -7.79 9.50
CA MET A 100 0.77 -9.21 9.11
C MET A 100 -0.22 -10.03 9.89
N LYS A 101 -0.51 -9.69 11.15
CA LYS A 101 -1.56 -10.34 11.93
C LYS A 101 -2.93 -10.12 11.29
N ALA A 102 -3.22 -8.88 10.87
CA ALA A 102 -4.46 -8.57 10.16
C ALA A 102 -4.54 -9.30 8.81
N ILE A 103 -3.45 -9.29 8.02
CA ILE A 103 -3.42 -9.95 6.70
C ILE A 103 -3.68 -11.46 6.80
N ARG A 104 -3.17 -12.12 7.85
CA ARG A 104 -3.30 -13.57 8.06
C ARG A 104 -4.56 -14.00 8.79
N ALA A 105 -5.31 -13.08 9.38
CA ALA A 105 -6.51 -13.42 10.12
C ALA A 105 -7.63 -13.88 9.17
N GLU A 106 -8.13 -15.09 9.35
CA GLU A 106 -9.26 -15.63 8.59
C GLU A 106 -10.59 -15.01 9.03
N ASP A 107 -10.77 -14.84 10.35
CA ASP A 107 -11.97 -14.23 10.91
C ASP A 107 -11.97 -12.71 10.72
N LYS A 108 -13.09 -12.17 10.21
CA LYS A 108 -13.23 -10.75 9.91
C LYS A 108 -13.13 -9.85 11.15
N ALA A 109 -13.69 -10.28 12.27
CA ALA A 109 -13.65 -9.48 13.51
C ALA A 109 -12.23 -9.42 14.08
N ILE A 110 -11.51 -10.54 14.06
CA ILE A 110 -10.10 -10.61 14.46
C ILE A 110 -9.26 -9.76 13.51
N ARG A 111 -9.48 -9.87 12.20
CA ARG A 111 -8.78 -9.07 11.18
C ARG A 111 -8.97 -7.59 11.41
N THR A 112 -10.20 -7.15 11.68
CA THR A 112 -10.50 -5.75 11.96
C THR A 112 -9.80 -5.28 13.23
N ALA A 113 -9.84 -6.06 14.31
CA ALA A 113 -9.18 -5.72 15.58
C ALA A 113 -7.67 -5.58 15.42
N GLU A 114 -7.01 -6.51 14.70
CA GLU A 114 -5.57 -6.45 14.43
C GLU A 114 -5.20 -5.26 13.54
N PHE A 115 -6.05 -4.92 12.58
CA PHE A 115 -5.82 -3.76 11.73
C PHE A 115 -5.95 -2.44 12.50
N VAL A 116 -6.94 -2.30 13.37
CA VAL A 116 -7.08 -1.15 14.28
C VAL A 116 -5.87 -1.02 15.19
N ASN A 117 -5.44 -2.13 15.80
CA ASN A 117 -4.24 -2.15 16.63
C ASN A 117 -2.98 -1.69 15.85
N PHE A 118 -2.82 -2.13 14.61
CA PHE A 118 -1.75 -1.64 13.73
C PHE A 118 -1.82 -0.12 13.51
N LEU A 119 -3.00 0.44 13.26
CA LEU A 119 -3.15 1.89 13.06
C LEU A 119 -2.78 2.68 14.32
N GLU A 120 -3.24 2.25 15.48
CA GLU A 120 -3.04 2.93 16.75
C GLU A 120 -1.61 2.82 17.29
N THR A 121 -0.94 1.72 17.01
CA THR A 121 0.41 1.47 17.54
C THR A 121 1.50 1.82 16.54
N VAL A 122 1.56 1.12 15.41
CA VAL A 122 2.67 1.24 14.45
C VAL A 122 2.55 2.52 13.63
N LYS A 123 1.39 2.77 13.01
CA LYS A 123 1.20 3.95 12.17
C LYS A 123 1.26 5.23 12.96
N GLU A 124 0.62 5.29 14.12
CA GLU A 124 0.67 6.45 15.00
C GLU A 124 2.10 6.74 15.49
N SER A 125 2.84 5.70 15.89
CA SER A 125 4.24 5.85 16.32
C SER A 125 5.14 6.36 15.18
N HIS A 126 4.95 5.82 13.96
CA HIS A 126 5.69 6.26 12.78
C HIS A 126 5.37 7.72 12.42
N TYR A 127 4.09 8.08 12.42
CA TYR A 127 3.63 9.43 12.14
C TYR A 127 4.22 10.46 13.13
N ARG A 128 4.18 10.15 14.43
CA ARG A 128 4.78 11.02 15.46
C ARG A 128 6.29 11.19 15.29
N ARG A 129 7.01 10.13 14.86
CA ARG A 129 8.46 10.24 14.56
C ARG A 129 8.72 11.15 13.37
N LEU A 130 7.92 11.03 12.31
CA LEU A 130 8.00 11.92 11.15
C LEU A 130 7.76 13.38 11.52
N LEU A 131 6.71 13.68 12.28
CA LEU A 131 6.43 15.04 12.74
C LEU A 131 7.62 15.64 13.49
N LYS A 132 8.17 14.92 14.47
CA LYS A 132 9.36 15.36 15.21
C LYS A 132 10.59 15.57 14.33
N TYR A 133 10.77 14.73 13.31
CA TYR A 133 11.86 14.90 12.36
C TYR A 133 11.71 16.21 11.57
N TYR A 134 10.52 16.50 11.05
CA TYR A 134 10.26 17.72 10.29
C TYR A 134 10.31 18.99 11.15
N GLU A 135 9.83 18.95 12.38
CA GLU A 135 10.01 20.03 13.36
C GLU A 135 11.49 20.37 13.56
N LYS A 136 12.36 19.35 13.59
CA LYS A 136 13.80 19.51 13.80
C LYS A 136 14.55 20.11 12.61
N ILE A 137 14.13 19.81 11.37
CA ILE A 137 14.83 20.29 10.17
C ILE A 137 14.40 21.70 9.74
N GLY A 138 13.41 22.32 10.42
CA GLY A 138 12.89 23.64 10.12
C GLY A 138 11.86 23.66 8.99
N GLU A 139 10.82 24.45 9.15
CA GLU A 139 9.60 24.42 8.35
C GLU A 139 9.68 25.05 6.96
N ASP A 140 10.78 25.65 6.57
CA ASP A 140 10.90 26.36 5.28
C ASP A 140 10.88 25.44 4.05
N ARG A 141 10.78 24.14 4.26
CA ARG A 141 10.58 23.16 3.17
C ARG A 141 9.17 22.60 3.28
N TYR A 142 8.30 23.10 2.45
CA TYR A 142 6.91 22.69 2.26
C TYR A 142 6.77 21.19 1.93
N THR A 143 7.06 20.34 2.87
CA THR A 143 6.75 18.93 2.74
C THR A 143 5.44 18.71 3.48
N TYR A 144 4.32 18.70 2.74
CA TYR A 144 3.04 18.29 3.28
C TYR A 144 3.14 16.82 3.70
N ILE A 145 3.14 16.61 5.00
CA ILE A 145 2.97 15.27 5.55
C ILE A 145 1.48 15.05 5.69
N GLY A 146 0.86 14.55 4.64
CA GLY A 146 -0.51 14.06 4.72
C GLY A 146 -0.61 12.95 5.76
N SER A 147 -1.64 12.97 6.58
CA SER A 147 -1.93 11.85 7.47
C SER A 147 -2.46 10.64 6.69
N TYR A 148 -3.16 10.87 5.59
CA TYR A 148 -3.75 9.80 4.77
C TYR A 148 -2.67 8.94 4.09
N ASP A 149 -2.87 7.65 4.16
CA ASP A 149 -2.05 6.67 3.47
C ASP A 149 -2.95 5.85 2.54
N PHE A 150 -2.88 6.14 1.23
CA PHE A 150 -3.67 5.42 0.22
C PHE A 150 -3.36 3.93 0.19
N ARG A 151 -2.13 3.55 0.48
CA ARG A 151 -1.72 2.14 0.56
C ARG A 151 -2.45 1.44 1.70
N ILE A 152 -2.48 2.04 2.88
CA ILE A 152 -3.19 1.46 4.04
C ILE A 152 -4.69 1.48 3.81
N THR A 153 -5.24 2.50 3.16
CA THR A 153 -6.64 2.53 2.76
C THR A 153 -6.97 1.40 1.77
N ALA A 154 -6.12 1.17 0.77
CA ALA A 154 -6.29 0.05 -0.16
C ALA A 154 -6.21 -1.31 0.53
N VAL A 155 -5.26 -1.49 1.45
CA VAL A 155 -5.17 -2.70 2.29
C VAL A 155 -6.45 -2.91 3.10
N ALA A 156 -6.98 -1.86 3.74
CA ALA A 156 -8.24 -1.95 4.49
C ALA A 156 -9.40 -2.41 3.60
N LYS A 157 -9.50 -1.87 2.38
CA LYS A 157 -10.51 -2.26 1.38
C LYS A 157 -10.37 -3.72 0.96
N VAL A 158 -9.15 -4.14 0.61
CA VAL A 158 -8.84 -5.51 0.16
C VAL A 158 -9.10 -6.54 1.26
N LEU A 159 -8.77 -6.21 2.49
CA LEU A 159 -9.02 -7.06 3.66
C LEU A 159 -10.47 -7.03 4.15
N GLU A 160 -11.33 -6.23 3.53
CA GLU A 160 -12.73 -6.04 3.95
C GLU A 160 -12.85 -5.63 5.43
N ILE A 161 -11.96 -4.76 5.89
CA ILE A 161 -11.99 -4.24 7.25
C ILE A 161 -13.32 -3.53 7.51
N ASP A 162 -13.86 -3.67 8.71
CA ASP A 162 -15.09 -2.97 9.08
C ASP A 162 -14.88 -1.46 9.00
N LYS A 163 -15.58 -0.83 8.05
CA LYS A 163 -15.49 0.60 7.79
C LYS A 163 -15.80 1.43 9.03
N ALA A 164 -16.78 1.00 9.84
CA ALA A 164 -17.14 1.72 11.06
C ALA A 164 -16.01 1.74 12.10
N ALA A 165 -15.19 0.69 12.15
CA ALA A 165 -14.08 0.61 13.08
C ALA A 165 -12.90 1.51 12.74
N ILE A 166 -12.80 2.00 11.47
CA ILE A 166 -11.66 2.78 10.98
C ILE A 166 -12.04 4.14 10.40
N ALA A 167 -13.33 4.49 10.40
CA ALA A 167 -13.83 5.72 9.78
C ALA A 167 -13.21 7.00 10.35
N ASP A 168 -12.93 7.03 11.64
CA ASP A 168 -12.35 8.18 12.35
C ASP A 168 -10.81 8.20 12.31
N SER A 169 -10.19 7.21 11.68
CA SER A 169 -8.73 7.15 11.61
C SER A 169 -8.18 8.19 10.63
N LYS A 170 -7.30 9.05 11.11
CA LYS A 170 -6.60 10.04 10.28
C LYS A 170 -5.70 9.44 9.19
N PHE A 171 -5.45 8.12 9.22
CA PHE A 171 -4.61 7.42 8.23
C PHE A 171 -5.42 6.85 7.08
N ILE A 172 -6.74 6.85 7.19
CA ILE A 172 -7.65 6.22 6.23
C ILE A 172 -8.42 7.28 5.46
N ALA A 173 -8.41 7.20 4.15
CA ALA A 173 -9.28 7.98 3.29
C ALA A 173 -10.66 7.28 3.22
N ALA A 174 -11.48 7.48 4.25
CA ALA A 174 -12.74 6.73 4.46
C ALA A 174 -13.73 6.85 3.29
N ASP A 175 -13.66 7.94 2.52
CA ASP A 175 -14.51 8.17 1.33
C ASP A 175 -14.16 7.23 0.15
N LEU A 176 -12.99 6.57 0.20
CA LEU A 176 -12.53 5.65 -0.84
C LEU A 176 -12.75 4.16 -0.51
N LEU A 177 -13.31 3.87 0.66
CA LEU A 177 -13.61 2.50 1.12
C LEU A 177 -14.94 1.97 0.58
#